data_66b986de9a21158a33647ac675e59867
#
_entry.id   66b986de9a21158a33647ac675e59867
#
_cell.length_a   1.000
_cell.length_b   1.000
_cell.length_c   1.000
_cell.angle_alpha   90.00
_cell.angle_beta   90.00
_cell.angle_gamma   90.00
#
_symmetry.space_group_name_H-M   'P 1'
#
loop_
_entity.id
_entity.type
_entity.pdbx_description
1 polymer ?
#
loop_
_entity_poly.entity_id
_entity_poly.type
_entity_poly.pdbx_seq_one_letter_code
_entity_poly.pdbx_strand_id
1 'polypeptide(L)'
;MATRDRVDAADFGSPDVGFKTAIGFYTGILLAGVLAGGGVLAGVATPTLLSMFPTAVTVTTIVGFVLAGRATGLAERIGERRWRRLACYAPAAAFGAVVPISAATSIDLPSRFLVLAATLFVLTGVLGFDVAHMARSRYVAFLTRDEPTATWSYRKLSALSNRYALMAVWLAVIAGGLASAAVGGRFGLFWAFWGAVMLATLWMDDGIWGQFEPSDRWGTAEMAAHDAGILIETGLSSSLVPWERIDDVRLTDDELVLEQRLWPSLRCDRSVIDDPEAVLEGIDRAREQSRTTSPADPATEPDRRR
;
A
#
# COMPACT_ATOMS: atom_id res chain seq x y z
N MET A 1 -0.72 -10.52 24.92
CA MET A 1 0.18 -9.93 23.91
C MET A 1 1.31 -10.94 23.71
N ALA A 2 1.02 -11.98 22.90
CA ALA A 2 1.93 -13.09 22.66
C ALA A 2 3.21 -12.57 21.99
N THR A 3 4.35 -12.86 22.57
CA THR A 3 5.66 -12.74 21.96
C THR A 3 5.68 -13.67 20.74
N ARG A 4 5.31 -13.13 19.57
CA ARG A 4 5.70 -13.76 18.31
C ARG A 4 7.20 -13.90 18.37
N ASP A 5 7.68 -15.14 18.30
CA ASP A 5 9.10 -15.42 18.21
C ASP A 5 9.70 -14.47 17.17
N ARG A 6 10.77 -13.80 17.60
CA ARG A 6 11.48 -12.85 16.78
C ARG A 6 12.05 -13.66 15.62
N VAL A 7 11.34 -13.65 14.46
CA VAL A 7 11.83 -14.26 13.22
C VAL A 7 13.24 -13.73 13.01
N ASP A 8 14.21 -14.62 13.02
CA ASP A 8 15.60 -14.22 12.90
C ASP A 8 15.84 -13.59 11.53
N ALA A 9 16.67 -12.55 11.50
CA ALA A 9 16.99 -11.84 10.25
C ALA A 9 17.63 -12.75 9.20
N ALA A 10 18.10 -13.92 9.59
CA ALA A 10 18.67 -14.96 8.73
C ALA A 10 17.61 -15.66 7.85
N ASP A 11 16.34 -15.66 8.28
CA ASP A 11 15.24 -16.30 7.53
C ASP A 11 14.73 -15.44 6.37
N PHE A 12 15.10 -14.16 6.36
CA PHE A 12 14.72 -13.24 5.30
C PHE A 12 15.71 -13.33 4.12
N GLY A 13 15.18 -13.54 2.93
CA GLY A 13 15.96 -13.51 1.70
C GLY A 13 16.50 -12.11 1.37
N SER A 14 17.43 -12.04 0.41
CA SER A 14 17.84 -10.73 -0.13
C SER A 14 16.65 -10.05 -0.83
N PRO A 15 16.49 -8.71 -0.68
CA PRO A 15 15.45 -7.98 -1.40
C PRO A 15 15.57 -8.19 -2.91
N ASP A 16 14.43 -8.28 -3.63
CA ASP A 16 14.44 -8.39 -5.08
C ASP A 16 14.88 -7.09 -5.75
N VAL A 17 15.12 -7.16 -7.06
CA VAL A 17 15.54 -6.01 -7.86
C VAL A 17 14.48 -4.92 -7.84
N GLY A 18 13.17 -5.28 -7.90
CA GLY A 18 12.08 -4.32 -7.88
C GLY A 18 12.05 -3.47 -6.62
N PHE A 19 12.12 -4.10 -5.45
CA PHE A 19 12.15 -3.38 -4.17
C PHE A 19 13.42 -2.53 -4.00
N LYS A 20 14.59 -3.06 -4.41
CA LYS A 20 15.86 -2.29 -4.39
C LYS A 20 15.77 -1.04 -5.26
N THR A 21 15.16 -1.17 -6.44
CA THR A 21 14.96 -0.05 -7.36
C THR A 21 13.99 0.98 -6.78
N ALA A 22 12.85 0.54 -6.24
CA ALA A 22 11.87 1.42 -5.64
C ALA A 22 12.44 2.23 -4.47
N ILE A 23 13.15 1.57 -3.53
CA ILE A 23 13.75 2.26 -2.38
C ILE A 23 14.93 3.13 -2.79
N GLY A 24 15.72 2.69 -3.79
CA GLY A 24 16.80 3.49 -4.36
C GLY A 24 16.25 4.79 -4.99
N PHE A 25 15.20 4.68 -5.79
CA PHE A 25 14.58 5.83 -6.42
C PHE A 25 13.89 6.76 -5.41
N TYR A 26 13.19 6.19 -4.43
CA TYR A 26 12.61 6.94 -3.32
C TYR A 26 13.65 7.76 -2.56
N THR A 27 14.75 7.14 -2.15
CA THR A 27 15.86 7.83 -1.45
C THR A 27 16.56 8.83 -2.37
N GLY A 28 16.66 8.52 -3.67
CA GLY A 28 17.22 9.40 -4.69
C GLY A 28 16.44 10.71 -4.82
N ILE A 29 15.14 10.63 -5.00
CA ILE A 29 14.25 11.80 -5.10
C ILE A 29 14.25 12.60 -3.78
N LEU A 30 14.22 11.90 -2.63
CA LEU A 30 14.23 12.54 -1.34
C LEU A 30 15.51 13.37 -1.11
N LEU A 31 16.68 12.76 -1.30
CA LEU A 31 17.96 13.44 -1.06
C LEU A 31 18.20 14.55 -2.09
N ALA A 32 17.96 14.31 -3.37
CA ALA A 32 18.07 15.33 -4.41
C ALA A 32 17.08 16.47 -4.17
N GLY A 33 15.87 16.16 -3.71
CA GLY A 33 14.86 17.17 -3.35
C GLY A 33 15.27 18.04 -2.17
N VAL A 34 15.85 17.46 -1.12
CA VAL A 34 16.39 18.21 0.03
C VAL A 34 17.55 19.12 -0.40
N LEU A 35 18.48 18.61 -1.23
CA LEU A 35 19.58 19.40 -1.78
C LEU A 35 19.09 20.55 -2.65
N ALA A 36 18.11 20.28 -3.54
CA ALA A 36 17.50 21.32 -4.37
C ALA A 36 16.78 22.38 -3.53
N GLY A 37 16.06 21.95 -2.48
CA GLY A 37 15.40 22.86 -1.54
C GLY A 37 16.38 23.76 -0.81
N GLY A 38 17.47 23.18 -0.29
CA GLY A 38 18.58 23.94 0.31
C GLY A 38 19.20 24.92 -0.69
N GLY A 39 19.42 24.51 -1.93
CA GLY A 39 19.92 25.35 -3.00
C GLY A 39 19.00 26.54 -3.32
N VAL A 40 17.68 26.29 -3.37
CA VAL A 40 16.68 27.36 -3.56
C VAL A 40 16.74 28.39 -2.44
N LEU A 41 16.82 27.93 -1.18
CA LEU A 41 16.92 28.81 0.00
C LEU A 41 18.25 29.57 0.03
N ALA A 42 19.34 28.95 -0.43
CA ALA A 42 20.65 29.58 -0.57
C ALA A 42 20.75 30.56 -1.77
N GLY A 43 19.66 30.74 -2.54
CA GLY A 43 19.65 31.68 -3.66
C GLY A 43 20.29 31.15 -4.94
N VAL A 44 20.57 29.85 -5.05
CA VAL A 44 21.12 29.26 -6.28
C VAL A 44 20.14 29.42 -7.45
N ALA A 45 20.70 29.74 -8.62
CA ALA A 45 19.91 29.97 -9.84
C ALA A 45 19.18 28.69 -10.27
N THR A 46 17.93 28.84 -10.68
CA THR A 46 17.09 27.71 -11.11
C THR A 46 17.71 26.85 -12.22
N PRO A 47 18.35 27.43 -13.28
CA PRO A 47 19.01 26.62 -14.30
C PRO A 47 20.12 25.72 -13.76
N THR A 48 20.90 26.20 -12.79
CA THR A 48 21.94 25.41 -12.15
C THR A 48 21.34 24.23 -11.38
N LEU A 49 20.27 24.47 -10.58
CA LEU A 49 19.58 23.41 -9.88
C LEU A 49 18.99 22.37 -10.82
N LEU A 50 18.35 22.80 -11.92
CA LEU A 50 17.78 21.89 -12.91
C LEU A 50 18.85 21.05 -13.62
N SER A 51 20.03 21.61 -13.89
CA SER A 51 21.13 20.84 -14.51
C SER A 51 21.77 19.82 -13.57
N MET A 52 21.81 20.13 -12.28
CA MET A 52 22.41 19.22 -11.26
C MET A 52 21.43 18.15 -10.74
N PHE A 53 20.12 18.42 -10.79
CA PHE A 53 19.10 17.57 -10.19
C PHE A 53 19.10 16.12 -10.76
N PRO A 54 19.13 15.88 -12.09
CA PRO A 54 19.16 14.52 -12.62
C PRO A 54 20.38 13.72 -12.17
N THR A 55 21.56 14.38 -12.14
CA THR A 55 22.79 13.76 -11.66
C THR A 55 22.70 13.40 -10.18
N ALA A 56 22.18 14.32 -9.37
CA ALA A 56 21.97 14.06 -7.93
C ALA A 56 21.00 12.89 -7.73
N VAL A 57 19.88 12.86 -8.43
CA VAL A 57 18.91 11.74 -8.36
C VAL A 57 19.58 10.43 -8.77
N THR A 58 20.31 10.40 -9.90
CA THR A 58 20.96 9.18 -10.39
C THR A 58 21.98 8.64 -9.38
N VAL A 59 22.88 9.48 -8.90
CA VAL A 59 23.92 9.06 -7.93
C VAL A 59 23.28 8.54 -6.63
N THR A 60 22.34 9.29 -6.06
CA THR A 60 21.70 8.91 -4.80
C THR A 60 20.81 7.67 -4.97
N THR A 61 20.16 7.48 -6.13
CA THR A 61 19.42 6.25 -6.47
C THR A 61 20.33 5.03 -6.50
N ILE A 62 21.51 5.13 -7.15
CA ILE A 62 22.48 4.02 -7.20
C ILE A 62 22.97 3.69 -5.78
N VAL A 63 23.31 4.69 -5.00
CA VAL A 63 23.74 4.49 -3.59
C VAL A 63 22.61 3.83 -2.78
N GLY A 64 21.38 4.32 -2.88
CA GLY A 64 20.21 3.76 -2.22
C GLY A 64 19.93 2.30 -2.62
N PHE A 65 20.05 2.00 -3.91
CA PHE A 65 19.92 0.62 -4.44
C PHE A 65 20.97 -0.33 -3.85
N VAL A 66 22.23 0.09 -3.82
CA VAL A 66 23.33 -0.72 -3.26
C VAL A 66 23.14 -0.93 -1.75
N LEU A 67 22.78 0.11 -1.01
CA LEU A 67 22.51 0.01 0.43
C LEU A 67 21.31 -0.87 0.73
N ALA A 68 20.22 -0.76 -0.04
CA ALA A 68 19.06 -1.63 0.07
C ALA A 68 19.42 -3.10 -0.17
N GLY A 69 20.34 -3.36 -1.12
CA GLY A 69 20.84 -4.72 -1.40
C GLY A 69 21.62 -5.36 -0.26
N ARG A 70 22.22 -4.54 0.62
CA ARG A 70 22.96 -5.01 1.80
C ARG A 70 22.06 -5.19 3.04
N ALA A 71 20.89 -4.61 3.03
CA ALA A 71 19.95 -4.66 4.14
C ALA A 71 19.00 -5.86 4.00
N THR A 72 19.47 -7.05 4.41
CA THR A 72 18.62 -8.26 4.43
C THR A 72 17.39 -8.08 5.30
N GLY A 73 16.22 -8.53 4.82
CA GLY A 73 14.95 -8.43 5.53
C GLY A 73 14.40 -7.00 5.70
N LEU A 74 14.92 -6.01 4.97
CA LEU A 74 14.45 -4.62 5.08
C LEU A 74 12.98 -4.49 4.68
N ALA A 75 12.59 -5.14 3.59
CA ALA A 75 11.23 -5.10 3.07
C ALA A 75 10.25 -5.71 4.07
N GLU A 76 10.57 -6.89 4.59
CA GLU A 76 9.75 -7.62 5.56
C GLU A 76 9.61 -6.86 6.87
N ARG A 77 10.72 -6.27 7.35
CA ARG A 77 10.71 -5.42 8.55
C ARG A 77 9.87 -4.16 8.40
N ILE A 78 9.85 -3.53 7.22
CA ILE A 78 8.96 -2.39 6.93
C ILE A 78 7.52 -2.88 6.87
N GLY A 79 7.26 -4.00 6.19
CA GLY A 79 5.95 -4.60 6.01
C GLY A 79 5.30 -5.09 7.30
N GLU A 80 6.09 -5.57 8.27
CA GLU A 80 5.65 -6.13 9.56
C GLU A 80 4.82 -5.12 10.37
N ARG A 81 5.35 -3.91 10.58
CA ARG A 81 4.75 -2.94 11.49
C ARG A 81 4.07 -1.79 10.76
N ARG A 82 2.83 -1.52 11.16
CA ARG A 82 2.01 -0.44 10.57
C ARG A 82 2.71 0.92 10.62
N TRP A 83 3.34 1.26 11.75
CA TRP A 83 4.02 2.54 11.91
C TRP A 83 5.25 2.68 10.99
N ARG A 84 6.00 1.58 10.70
CA ARG A 84 7.12 1.60 9.75
C ARG A 84 6.67 1.88 8.33
N ARG A 85 5.52 1.32 7.94
CA ARG A 85 4.89 1.64 6.64
C ARG A 85 4.43 3.09 6.59
N LEU A 86 3.86 3.62 7.69
CA LEU A 86 3.50 5.02 7.79
C LEU A 86 4.73 5.94 7.73
N ALA A 87 5.87 5.52 8.26
CA ALA A 87 7.11 6.28 8.17
C ALA A 87 7.58 6.53 6.72
N CYS A 88 7.20 5.66 5.76
CA CYS A 88 7.47 5.90 4.34
C CYS A 88 6.76 7.15 3.79
N TYR A 89 5.71 7.64 4.45
CA TYR A 89 4.99 8.86 4.07
C TYR A 89 5.50 10.12 4.81
N ALA A 90 6.37 9.95 5.82
CA ALA A 90 6.86 11.08 6.61
C ALA A 90 7.54 12.17 5.77
N PRO A 91 8.40 11.86 4.78
CA PRO A 91 8.98 12.89 3.91
C PRO A 91 7.92 13.64 3.09
N ALA A 92 6.91 12.92 2.56
CA ALA A 92 5.81 13.56 1.87
C ALA A 92 5.04 14.50 2.80
N ALA A 93 4.71 14.05 4.02
CA ALA A 93 4.04 14.89 5.01
C ALA A 93 4.88 16.15 5.36
N ALA A 94 6.21 15.99 5.47
CA ALA A 94 7.11 17.12 5.73
C ALA A 94 7.08 18.15 4.59
N PHE A 95 7.19 17.72 3.32
CA PHE A 95 7.09 18.61 2.18
C PHE A 95 5.69 19.22 2.03
N GLY A 96 4.64 18.43 2.27
CA GLY A 96 3.26 18.90 2.21
C GLY A 96 2.92 19.94 3.30
N ALA A 97 3.56 19.85 4.47
CA ALA A 97 3.37 20.79 5.56
C ALA A 97 4.00 22.18 5.27
N VAL A 98 4.94 22.29 4.34
CA VAL A 98 5.60 23.57 4.01
C VAL A 98 4.60 24.63 3.57
N VAL A 99 3.65 24.27 2.69
CA VAL A 99 2.68 25.23 2.14
C VAL A 99 1.75 25.79 3.21
N PRO A 100 1.03 24.97 4.01
CA PRO A 100 0.16 25.50 5.07
C PRO A 100 0.93 26.20 6.20
N ILE A 101 2.16 25.77 6.51
CA ILE A 101 2.99 26.45 7.50
C ILE A 101 3.38 27.86 7.01
N SER A 102 3.82 28.01 5.75
CA SER A 102 4.14 29.33 5.19
C SER A 102 2.93 30.25 5.15
N ALA A 103 1.74 29.70 4.89
CA ALA A 103 0.50 30.48 4.88
C ALA A 103 0.02 30.89 6.29
N ALA A 104 0.29 30.06 7.31
CA ALA A 104 -0.10 30.31 8.70
C ALA A 104 0.90 31.14 9.49
N THR A 105 2.13 31.28 8.98
CA THR A 105 3.22 32.02 9.64
C THR A 105 3.64 33.21 8.78
N SER A 106 4.35 34.16 9.39
CA SER A 106 4.93 35.33 8.67
C SER A 106 6.22 34.98 7.91
N ILE A 107 6.50 33.69 7.69
CA ILE A 107 7.71 33.24 7.00
C ILE A 107 7.49 33.38 5.49
N ASP A 108 8.19 34.34 4.90
CA ASP A 108 8.11 34.61 3.46
C ASP A 108 9.05 33.68 2.70
N LEU A 109 8.49 32.56 2.22
CA LEU A 109 9.24 31.57 1.44
C LEU A 109 9.17 31.92 -0.06
N PRO A 110 10.27 31.79 -0.80
CA PRO A 110 10.25 32.00 -2.25
C PRO A 110 9.22 31.10 -2.93
N SER A 111 8.43 31.64 -3.87
CA SER A 111 7.41 30.88 -4.60
C SER A 111 7.98 29.61 -5.29
N ARG A 112 9.21 29.68 -5.79
CA ARG A 112 9.92 28.53 -6.37
C ARG A 112 10.16 27.40 -5.35
N PHE A 113 10.35 27.74 -4.06
CA PHE A 113 10.50 26.74 -2.99
C PHE A 113 9.15 26.06 -2.70
N LEU A 114 8.06 26.82 -2.68
CA LEU A 114 6.71 26.27 -2.50
C LEU A 114 6.32 25.30 -3.62
N VAL A 115 6.63 25.67 -4.88
CA VAL A 115 6.41 24.79 -6.04
C VAL A 115 7.24 23.51 -5.94
N LEU A 116 8.52 23.64 -5.58
CA LEU A 116 9.39 22.47 -5.36
C LEU A 116 8.85 21.57 -4.25
N ALA A 117 8.47 22.15 -3.11
CA ALA A 117 7.91 21.40 -1.98
C ALA A 117 6.62 20.66 -2.37
N ALA A 118 5.71 21.30 -3.10
CA ALA A 118 4.49 20.69 -3.59
C ALA A 118 4.79 19.53 -4.57
N THR A 119 5.76 19.70 -5.46
CA THR A 119 6.19 18.64 -6.37
C THR A 119 6.80 17.45 -5.62
N LEU A 120 7.67 17.72 -4.65
CA LEU A 120 8.28 16.69 -3.82
C LEU A 120 7.27 15.98 -2.93
N PHE A 121 6.25 16.68 -2.42
CA PHE A 121 5.13 16.06 -1.69
C PHE A 121 4.46 14.97 -2.53
N VAL A 122 4.11 15.27 -3.78
CA VAL A 122 3.46 14.30 -4.67
C VAL A 122 4.40 13.15 -5.01
N LEU A 123 5.64 13.44 -5.44
CA LEU A 123 6.60 12.41 -5.85
C LEU A 123 6.98 11.47 -4.68
N THR A 124 7.32 12.05 -3.52
CA THR A 124 7.69 11.22 -2.35
C THR A 124 6.47 10.50 -1.76
N GLY A 125 5.26 11.05 -1.93
CA GLY A 125 4.01 10.39 -1.53
C GLY A 125 3.73 9.14 -2.35
N VAL A 126 3.82 9.24 -3.68
CA VAL A 126 3.63 8.10 -4.60
C VAL A 126 4.71 7.04 -4.36
N LEU A 127 5.98 7.43 -4.34
CA LEU A 127 7.08 6.48 -4.12
C LEU A 127 7.04 5.86 -2.72
N GLY A 128 6.65 6.62 -1.70
CA GLY A 128 6.44 6.11 -0.35
C GLY A 128 5.31 5.09 -0.27
N PHE A 129 4.24 5.30 -1.04
CA PHE A 129 3.16 4.32 -1.20
C PHE A 129 3.67 3.04 -1.85
N ASP A 130 4.41 3.13 -2.96
CA ASP A 130 4.96 1.97 -3.67
C ASP A 130 5.88 1.14 -2.75
N VAL A 131 6.82 1.81 -2.06
CA VAL A 131 7.72 1.13 -1.11
C VAL A 131 6.94 0.45 0.03
N ALA A 132 5.97 1.15 0.63
CA ALA A 132 5.16 0.58 1.72
C ALA A 132 4.30 -0.60 1.24
N HIS A 133 3.76 -0.51 0.02
CA HIS A 133 2.94 -1.55 -0.60
C HIS A 133 3.78 -2.79 -0.93
N MET A 134 4.92 -2.62 -1.61
CA MET A 134 5.84 -3.72 -1.93
C MET A 134 6.37 -4.39 -0.65
N ALA A 135 6.72 -3.59 0.38
CA ALA A 135 7.16 -4.12 1.66
C ALA A 135 6.07 -4.97 2.34
N ARG A 136 4.79 -4.53 2.27
CA ARG A 136 3.67 -5.31 2.80
C ARG A 136 3.47 -6.62 2.05
N SER A 137 3.45 -6.58 0.73
CA SER A 137 3.26 -7.78 -0.10
C SER A 137 4.35 -8.82 0.15
N ARG A 138 5.60 -8.37 0.34
CA ARG A 138 6.70 -9.26 0.70
C ARG A 138 6.58 -9.86 2.09
N TYR A 139 6.16 -9.07 3.06
CA TYR A 139 5.91 -9.59 4.40
C TYR A 139 4.78 -10.63 4.40
N VAL A 140 3.73 -10.39 3.62
CA VAL A 140 2.65 -11.37 3.44
C VAL A 140 3.17 -12.63 2.77
N ALA A 141 3.90 -12.52 1.65
CA ALA A 141 4.50 -13.68 0.98
C ALA A 141 5.50 -14.46 1.86
N PHE A 142 6.13 -13.79 2.81
CA PHE A 142 6.96 -14.46 3.81
C PHE A 142 6.13 -15.30 4.80
N LEU A 143 4.97 -14.77 5.25
CA LEU A 143 4.07 -15.43 6.18
C LEU A 143 3.27 -16.58 5.55
N THR A 144 3.12 -16.59 4.23
CA THR A 144 2.35 -17.57 3.45
C THR A 144 3.27 -18.42 2.57
N ARG A 145 4.41 -18.87 3.11
CA ARG A 145 5.34 -19.79 2.43
C ARG A 145 4.90 -21.24 2.49
N ASP A 146 4.02 -21.55 3.43
CA ASP A 146 3.38 -22.85 3.59
C ASP A 146 2.45 -23.13 2.40
N GLU A 147 2.20 -24.42 2.14
CA GLU A 147 1.24 -24.83 1.13
C GLU A 147 -0.19 -24.54 1.63
N PRO A 148 -1.03 -23.86 0.85
CA PRO A 148 -2.38 -23.53 1.28
C PRO A 148 -3.22 -24.81 1.46
N THR A 149 -4.00 -24.87 2.53
CA THR A 149 -4.90 -25.99 2.82
C THR A 149 -6.18 -25.97 1.98
N ALA A 150 -6.57 -24.78 1.50
CA ALA A 150 -7.67 -24.57 0.57
C ALA A 150 -7.45 -23.30 -0.24
N THR A 151 -7.91 -23.29 -1.49
CA THR A 151 -7.93 -22.12 -2.37
C THR A 151 -9.29 -21.98 -3.01
N TRP A 152 -9.78 -20.75 -3.13
CA TRP A 152 -11.08 -20.48 -3.79
C TRP A 152 -11.11 -19.09 -4.38
N SER A 153 -12.01 -18.90 -5.36
CA SER A 153 -12.24 -17.61 -5.98
C SER A 153 -13.21 -16.78 -5.14
N TYR A 154 -12.91 -15.50 -4.99
CA TYR A 154 -13.72 -14.53 -4.28
C TYR A 154 -14.07 -13.34 -5.17
N ARG A 155 -15.35 -13.09 -5.36
CA ARG A 155 -15.82 -11.89 -6.04
C ARG A 155 -16.04 -10.78 -5.02
N LYS A 156 -15.13 -9.81 -5.00
CA LYS A 156 -15.23 -8.66 -4.11
C LYS A 156 -16.31 -7.70 -4.62
N LEU A 157 -17.41 -7.59 -3.91
CA LEU A 157 -18.36 -6.47 -4.05
C LEU A 157 -17.69 -5.22 -3.44
N SER A 158 -16.79 -4.57 -4.19
CA SER A 158 -16.18 -3.32 -3.75
C SER A 158 -17.07 -2.15 -4.17
N ALA A 159 -17.43 -1.30 -3.21
CA ALA A 159 -18.12 -0.04 -3.51
C ALA A 159 -17.29 0.87 -4.44
N LEU A 160 -15.95 0.71 -4.46
CA LEU A 160 -15.05 1.41 -5.37
C LEU A 160 -14.96 0.78 -6.77
N SER A 161 -15.43 -0.46 -6.96
CA SER A 161 -15.61 -1.04 -8.30
C SER A 161 -16.90 -0.54 -8.97
N ASN A 162 -17.73 0.19 -8.22
CA ASN A 162 -18.91 0.81 -8.79
C ASN A 162 -18.49 2.00 -9.66
N ARG A 163 -18.62 1.85 -10.99
CA ARG A 163 -18.39 2.89 -12.02
C ARG A 163 -19.01 4.24 -11.62
N TYR A 164 -20.20 4.21 -11.00
CA TYR A 164 -20.88 5.43 -10.55
C TYR A 164 -20.19 6.13 -9.38
N ALA A 165 -19.58 5.38 -8.45
CA ALA A 165 -18.82 5.98 -7.35
C ALA A 165 -17.55 6.67 -7.86
N LEU A 166 -16.83 6.05 -8.81
CA LEU A 166 -15.68 6.68 -9.47
C LEU A 166 -16.09 7.91 -10.28
N MET A 167 -17.20 7.85 -11.02
CA MET A 167 -17.73 9.01 -11.74
C MET A 167 -18.07 10.15 -10.77
N ALA A 168 -18.70 9.86 -9.63
CA ALA A 168 -19.01 10.88 -8.63
C ALA A 168 -17.75 11.55 -8.06
N VAL A 169 -16.69 10.78 -7.81
CA VAL A 169 -15.39 11.31 -7.36
C VAL A 169 -14.81 12.27 -8.41
N TRP A 170 -14.75 11.87 -9.68
CA TRP A 170 -14.17 12.72 -10.73
C TRP A 170 -15.03 13.95 -11.02
N LEU A 171 -16.36 13.84 -10.94
CA LEU A 171 -17.24 14.98 -11.01
C LEU A 171 -17.01 15.98 -9.87
N ALA A 172 -16.78 15.48 -8.64
CA ALA A 172 -16.44 16.32 -7.49
C ALA A 172 -15.09 17.03 -7.69
N VAL A 173 -14.08 16.35 -8.27
CA VAL A 173 -12.78 16.97 -8.62
C VAL A 173 -12.95 18.07 -9.68
N ILE A 174 -13.77 17.85 -10.70
CA ILE A 174 -14.08 18.85 -11.73
C ILE A 174 -14.78 20.06 -11.08
N ALA A 175 -15.82 19.83 -10.31
CA ALA A 175 -16.58 20.90 -9.65
C ALA A 175 -15.71 21.72 -8.69
N GLY A 176 -14.90 21.04 -7.85
CA GLY A 176 -13.95 21.69 -6.95
C GLY A 176 -12.88 22.48 -7.70
N GLY A 177 -12.36 21.94 -8.80
CA GLY A 177 -11.43 22.63 -9.68
C GLY A 177 -12.02 23.90 -10.30
N LEU A 178 -13.24 23.84 -10.82
CA LEU A 178 -13.95 24.99 -11.39
C LEU A 178 -14.26 26.06 -10.31
N ALA A 179 -14.73 25.62 -9.13
CA ALA A 179 -14.96 26.53 -8.02
C ALA A 179 -13.68 27.24 -7.57
N SER A 180 -12.55 26.51 -7.49
CA SER A 180 -11.24 27.08 -7.18
C SER A 180 -10.81 28.11 -8.25
N ALA A 181 -11.01 27.81 -9.53
CA ALA A 181 -10.70 28.73 -10.62
C ALA A 181 -11.55 30.01 -10.56
N ALA A 182 -12.84 29.90 -10.22
CA ALA A 182 -13.76 31.03 -10.10
C ALA A 182 -13.36 32.02 -8.99
N VAL A 183 -12.70 31.54 -7.92
CA VAL A 183 -12.16 32.40 -6.85
C VAL A 183 -10.70 32.80 -7.06
N GLY A 184 -10.19 32.65 -8.31
CA GLY A 184 -8.83 33.07 -8.69
C GLY A 184 -7.73 32.07 -8.43
N GLY A 185 -8.05 30.83 -8.07
CA GLY A 185 -7.09 29.74 -7.86
C GLY A 185 -6.49 29.27 -9.21
N ARG A 186 -5.21 29.60 -9.46
CA ARG A 186 -4.50 29.32 -10.74
C ARG A 186 -4.44 27.85 -11.12
N PHE A 187 -4.52 26.94 -10.15
CA PHE A 187 -4.51 25.49 -10.35
C PHE A 187 -5.92 24.88 -10.49
N GLY A 188 -6.98 25.67 -10.30
CA GLY A 188 -8.35 25.15 -10.39
C GLY A 188 -8.67 24.57 -11.76
N LEU A 189 -8.29 25.25 -12.84
CA LEU A 189 -8.50 24.76 -14.21
C LEU A 189 -7.70 23.48 -14.51
N PHE A 190 -6.51 23.34 -13.93
CA PHE A 190 -5.73 22.11 -14.06
C PHE A 190 -6.45 20.90 -13.44
N TRP A 191 -6.99 21.06 -12.25
CA TRP A 191 -7.75 19.99 -11.58
C TRP A 191 -9.05 19.66 -12.29
N ALA A 192 -9.76 20.69 -12.78
CA ALA A 192 -10.96 20.48 -13.59
C ALA A 192 -10.66 19.73 -14.88
N PHE A 193 -9.59 20.13 -15.60
CA PHE A 193 -9.14 19.46 -16.81
C PHE A 193 -8.73 18.00 -16.54
N TRP A 194 -7.91 17.78 -15.50
CA TRP A 194 -7.46 16.43 -15.13
C TRP A 194 -8.64 15.53 -14.73
N GLY A 195 -9.58 16.05 -13.94
CA GLY A 195 -10.82 15.34 -13.60
C GLY A 195 -11.65 14.99 -14.83
N ALA A 196 -11.74 15.91 -15.80
CA ALA A 196 -12.45 15.67 -17.07
C ALA A 196 -11.76 14.58 -17.91
N VAL A 197 -10.42 14.60 -17.99
CA VAL A 197 -9.65 13.53 -18.67
C VAL A 197 -9.91 12.18 -18.01
N MET A 198 -9.84 12.10 -16.67
CA MET A 198 -10.10 10.86 -15.95
C MET A 198 -11.55 10.39 -16.08
N LEU A 199 -12.52 11.32 -16.10
CA LEU A 199 -13.90 10.98 -16.37
C LEU A 199 -14.08 10.45 -17.81
N ALA A 200 -13.44 11.08 -18.79
CA ALA A 200 -13.49 10.64 -20.19
C ALA A 200 -12.88 9.24 -20.36
N THR A 201 -11.81 8.89 -19.64
CA THR A 201 -11.24 7.54 -19.69
C THR A 201 -12.17 6.46 -19.15
N LEU A 202 -13.11 6.81 -18.25
CA LEU A 202 -14.16 5.88 -17.78
C LEU A 202 -15.26 5.64 -18.83
N TRP A 203 -15.39 6.53 -19.81
CA TRP A 203 -16.38 6.42 -20.91
C TRP A 203 -15.82 5.73 -22.15
N MET A 204 -14.52 5.72 -22.31
CA MET A 204 -13.84 5.06 -23.44
C MET A 204 -13.65 3.58 -23.09
N ASP A 205 -14.69 2.76 -23.35
CA ASP A 205 -14.67 1.31 -23.07
C ASP A 205 -13.54 0.56 -23.82
N ASP A 206 -12.95 1.17 -24.87
CA ASP A 206 -11.84 0.62 -25.67
C ASP A 206 -10.53 1.43 -25.52
N GLY A 207 -10.42 2.31 -24.51
CA GLY A 207 -9.26 3.18 -24.33
C GLY A 207 -8.00 2.42 -23.88
N ILE A 208 -6.89 3.16 -23.76
CA ILE A 208 -5.56 2.70 -23.29
C ILE A 208 -5.66 1.87 -21.98
N TRP A 209 -6.72 2.08 -21.21
CA TRP A 209 -7.08 1.32 -20.01
C TRP A 209 -7.97 0.11 -20.29
N GLY A 210 -8.49 -0.07 -21.50
CA GLY A 210 -9.22 -1.26 -21.92
C GLY A 210 -8.34 -2.51 -22.01
N GLN A 211 -7.01 -2.33 -22.12
CA GLN A 211 -6.03 -3.41 -21.87
C GLN A 211 -5.92 -3.77 -20.38
N PHE A 212 -6.38 -2.89 -19.52
CA PHE A 212 -6.72 -3.13 -18.13
C PHE A 212 -8.23 -3.31 -18.00
N GLU A 213 -8.84 -4.10 -18.91
CA GLU A 213 -10.19 -4.58 -18.63
C GLU A 213 -10.24 -4.92 -17.15
N PRO A 214 -11.25 -4.46 -16.41
CA PRO A 214 -11.68 -5.19 -15.25
C PRO A 214 -12.31 -6.47 -15.82
N SER A 215 -11.48 -7.22 -16.55
CA SER A 215 -11.74 -8.61 -16.83
C SER A 215 -12.09 -9.22 -15.49
N ASP A 216 -12.82 -10.29 -15.50
CA ASP A 216 -13.15 -11.08 -14.31
C ASP A 216 -11.97 -11.30 -13.34
N ARG A 217 -10.72 -11.06 -13.80
CA ARG A 217 -9.48 -11.05 -13.01
C ARG A 217 -9.33 -9.89 -12.01
N TRP A 218 -9.94 -8.72 -12.22
CA TRP A 218 -9.91 -7.60 -11.25
C TRP A 218 -11.12 -7.63 -10.30
N GLY A 219 -12.17 -8.34 -10.66
CA GLY A 219 -13.34 -8.57 -9.84
C GLY A 219 -13.26 -9.83 -8.99
N THR A 220 -12.46 -10.82 -9.39
CA THR A 220 -12.21 -12.05 -8.65
C THR A 220 -10.86 -11.94 -7.94
N ALA A 221 -10.89 -11.95 -6.61
CA ALA A 221 -9.70 -12.18 -5.80
C ALA A 221 -9.55 -13.69 -5.62
N GLU A 222 -8.34 -14.18 -5.59
CA GLU A 222 -8.04 -15.53 -5.14
C GLU A 222 -7.82 -15.49 -3.63
N MET A 223 -8.49 -16.38 -2.92
CA MET A 223 -8.33 -16.54 -1.48
C MET A 223 -7.70 -17.89 -1.18
N ALA A 224 -6.80 -17.90 -0.21
CA ALA A 224 -6.12 -19.11 0.21
C ALA A 224 -6.03 -19.17 1.75
N ALA A 225 -6.29 -20.35 2.31
CA ALA A 225 -6.16 -20.61 3.74
C ALA A 225 -4.76 -21.11 4.05
N HIS A 226 -4.02 -20.36 4.87
CA HIS A 226 -2.67 -20.63 5.33
C HIS A 226 -2.62 -20.73 6.86
N ASP A 227 -1.55 -21.28 7.41
CA ASP A 227 -1.32 -21.33 8.86
C ASP A 227 -1.37 -19.94 9.52
N ALA A 228 -0.91 -18.90 8.83
CA ALA A 228 -0.88 -17.53 9.33
C ALA A 228 -2.24 -16.80 9.25
N GLY A 229 -3.21 -17.32 8.47
CA GLY A 229 -4.49 -16.65 8.21
C GLY A 229 -4.99 -16.87 6.79
N ILE A 230 -5.97 -16.07 6.39
CA ILE A 230 -6.51 -16.10 5.03
C ILE A 230 -5.78 -15.07 4.18
N LEU A 231 -5.09 -15.54 3.15
CA LEU A 231 -4.48 -14.73 2.10
C LEU A 231 -5.58 -14.32 1.11
N ILE A 232 -5.57 -13.04 0.73
CA ILE A 232 -6.42 -12.48 -0.32
C ILE A 232 -5.50 -11.89 -1.37
N GLU A 233 -5.46 -12.50 -2.54
CA GLU A 233 -4.69 -12.02 -3.68
C GLU A 233 -5.60 -11.31 -4.68
N THR A 234 -5.32 -10.05 -4.89
CA THR A 234 -5.89 -9.26 -5.96
C THR A 234 -4.76 -8.88 -6.89
N GLY A 235 -4.83 -9.17 -8.17
CA GLY A 235 -3.77 -9.07 -9.19
C GLY A 235 -2.53 -8.21 -8.91
N LEU A 236 -2.63 -7.13 -8.14
CA LEU A 236 -1.52 -6.24 -7.77
C LEU A 236 -1.23 -6.19 -6.26
N SER A 237 -2.03 -6.81 -5.41
CA SER A 237 -1.83 -6.74 -3.96
C SER A 237 -2.18 -8.03 -3.25
N SER A 238 -1.33 -8.41 -2.30
CA SER A 238 -1.57 -9.50 -1.38
C SER A 238 -1.89 -8.95 0.01
N SER A 239 -2.98 -9.39 0.61
CA SER A 239 -3.34 -9.02 1.98
C SER A 239 -3.64 -10.27 2.80
N LEU A 240 -3.10 -10.33 4.01
CA LEU A 240 -3.34 -11.40 4.96
C LEU A 240 -4.31 -10.93 6.04
N VAL A 241 -5.36 -11.72 6.26
CA VAL A 241 -6.28 -11.60 7.40
C VAL A 241 -5.89 -12.68 8.41
N PRO A 242 -5.19 -12.32 9.51
CA PRO A 242 -4.75 -13.31 10.49
C PRO A 242 -5.94 -13.92 11.24
N TRP A 243 -5.78 -15.18 11.70
CA TRP A 243 -6.85 -15.92 12.37
C TRP A 243 -7.40 -15.22 13.61
N GLU A 244 -6.60 -14.43 14.33
CA GLU A 244 -7.03 -13.68 15.52
C GLU A 244 -8.07 -12.59 15.22
N ARG A 245 -8.25 -12.26 13.93
CA ARG A 245 -9.28 -11.30 13.47
C ARG A 245 -10.53 -11.95 12.95
N ILE A 246 -10.52 -13.28 12.78
CA ILE A 246 -11.65 -14.04 12.27
C ILE A 246 -12.32 -14.68 13.47
N ASP A 247 -13.49 -14.18 13.83
CA ASP A 247 -14.26 -14.70 14.97
C ASP A 247 -14.98 -15.99 14.57
N ASP A 248 -15.64 -15.99 13.41
CA ASP A 248 -16.43 -17.14 12.94
C ASP A 248 -16.36 -17.33 11.43
N VAL A 249 -16.54 -18.56 10.98
CA VAL A 249 -16.62 -18.94 9.57
C VAL A 249 -17.89 -19.77 9.39
N ARG A 250 -18.77 -19.30 8.50
CA ARG A 250 -20.06 -19.96 8.26
C ARG A 250 -20.31 -20.15 6.78
N LEU A 251 -20.75 -21.34 6.41
CA LEU A 251 -21.30 -21.63 5.10
C LEU A 251 -22.83 -21.54 5.20
N THR A 252 -23.43 -20.68 4.38
CA THR A 252 -24.87 -20.56 4.20
C THR A 252 -25.28 -21.12 2.84
N ASP A 253 -26.58 -21.10 2.53
CA ASP A 253 -27.06 -21.58 1.23
C ASP A 253 -26.51 -20.78 0.05
N ASP A 254 -26.23 -19.48 0.24
CA ASP A 254 -25.82 -18.56 -0.83
C ASP A 254 -24.36 -18.09 -0.68
N GLU A 255 -23.77 -18.09 0.53
CA GLU A 255 -22.51 -17.42 0.80
C GLU A 255 -21.63 -18.19 1.80
N LEU A 256 -20.30 -18.11 1.61
CA LEU A 256 -19.30 -18.37 2.65
C LEU A 256 -18.99 -17.04 3.36
N VAL A 257 -19.31 -16.95 4.64
CA VAL A 257 -19.17 -15.72 5.44
C VAL A 257 -18.02 -15.88 6.43
N LEU A 258 -17.05 -14.96 6.36
CA LEU A 258 -15.94 -14.85 7.31
C LEU A 258 -16.20 -13.64 8.20
N GLU A 259 -16.62 -13.86 9.44
CA GLU A 259 -16.88 -12.77 10.38
C GLU A 259 -15.58 -12.23 10.95
N GLN A 260 -15.37 -10.92 10.83
CA GLN A 260 -14.19 -10.23 11.33
C GLN A 260 -14.54 -9.40 12.57
N ARG A 261 -13.70 -9.47 13.59
CA ARG A 261 -13.92 -8.83 14.90
C ARG A 261 -14.11 -7.32 14.88
N LEU A 262 -13.43 -6.59 13.99
CA LEU A 262 -13.43 -5.12 13.96
C LEU A 262 -13.69 -4.56 12.55
N TRP A 263 -13.94 -5.43 11.57
CA TRP A 263 -14.09 -5.07 10.18
C TRP A 263 -15.36 -5.69 9.60
N PRO A 264 -15.92 -5.15 8.52
CA PRO A 264 -17.02 -5.80 7.82
C PRO A 264 -16.69 -7.24 7.47
N SER A 265 -17.66 -8.14 7.64
CA SER A 265 -17.53 -9.54 7.28
C SER A 265 -17.20 -9.68 5.79
N LEU A 266 -16.29 -10.59 5.46
CA LEU A 266 -16.04 -10.98 4.09
C LEU A 266 -17.09 -11.99 3.68
N ARG A 267 -17.80 -11.72 2.59
CA ARG A 267 -18.86 -12.57 2.06
C ARG A 267 -18.47 -13.04 0.67
N CYS A 268 -18.30 -14.33 0.53
CA CYS A 268 -17.92 -14.97 -0.74
C CYS A 268 -19.16 -15.65 -1.31
N ASP A 269 -19.52 -15.31 -2.53
CA ASP A 269 -20.62 -15.92 -3.26
C ASP A 269 -20.33 -17.42 -3.47
N ARG A 270 -21.22 -18.28 -2.96
CA ARG A 270 -21.07 -19.74 -3.06
C ARG A 270 -21.00 -20.21 -4.50
N SER A 271 -21.67 -19.53 -5.43
CA SER A 271 -21.74 -19.92 -6.83
C SER A 271 -20.40 -19.85 -7.59
N VAL A 272 -19.41 -19.13 -7.04
CA VAL A 272 -18.07 -19.00 -7.63
C VAL A 272 -17.03 -19.91 -6.94
N ILE A 273 -17.45 -20.70 -5.96
CA ILE A 273 -16.63 -21.66 -5.24
C ILE A 273 -16.96 -23.06 -5.76
N ASP A 274 -15.97 -23.76 -6.31
CA ASP A 274 -16.19 -25.07 -6.93
C ASP A 274 -16.68 -26.12 -5.91
N ASP A 275 -16.06 -26.15 -4.72
CA ASP A 275 -16.44 -27.07 -3.62
C ASP A 275 -16.42 -26.31 -2.29
N PRO A 276 -17.54 -25.68 -1.91
CA PRO A 276 -17.61 -24.87 -0.68
C PRO A 276 -17.39 -25.66 0.60
N GLU A 277 -17.80 -26.92 0.63
CA GLU A 277 -17.64 -27.80 1.78
C GLU A 277 -16.17 -28.18 1.99
N ALA A 278 -15.44 -28.51 0.92
CA ALA A 278 -14.00 -28.77 0.97
C ALA A 278 -13.22 -27.52 1.37
N VAL A 279 -13.65 -26.33 0.92
CA VAL A 279 -13.04 -25.06 1.35
C VAL A 279 -13.24 -24.82 2.82
N LEU A 280 -14.45 -25.05 3.36
CA LEU A 280 -14.72 -24.92 4.81
C LEU A 280 -13.85 -25.85 5.63
N GLU A 281 -13.74 -27.15 5.23
CA GLU A 281 -12.88 -28.12 5.88
C GLU A 281 -11.39 -27.71 5.83
N GLY A 282 -10.93 -27.17 4.69
CA GLY A 282 -9.59 -26.65 4.54
C GLY A 282 -9.30 -25.45 5.46
N ILE A 283 -10.26 -24.54 5.61
CA ILE A 283 -10.18 -23.40 6.54
C ILE A 283 -10.07 -23.88 7.99
N ASP A 284 -10.90 -24.85 8.40
CA ASP A 284 -10.87 -25.39 9.74
C ASP A 284 -9.53 -26.09 10.03
N ARG A 285 -9.00 -26.83 9.05
CA ARG A 285 -7.69 -27.49 9.15
C ARG A 285 -6.55 -26.47 9.31
N ALA A 286 -6.53 -25.40 8.53
CA ALA A 286 -5.54 -24.33 8.66
C ALA A 286 -5.62 -23.64 10.03
N ARG A 287 -6.83 -23.40 10.52
CA ARG A 287 -7.06 -22.79 11.84
C ARG A 287 -6.58 -23.69 12.98
N GLU A 288 -6.72 -25.00 12.85
CA GLU A 288 -6.25 -25.98 13.83
C GLU A 288 -4.72 -26.09 13.81
N GLN A 289 -4.10 -26.11 12.64
CA GLN A 289 -2.64 -26.06 12.48
C GLN A 289 -2.05 -24.80 13.12
N SER A 290 -2.67 -23.63 12.90
CA SER A 290 -2.27 -22.37 13.53
C SER A 290 -2.29 -22.43 15.06
N ARG A 291 -3.24 -23.13 15.67
CA ARG A 291 -3.33 -23.32 17.13
C ARG A 291 -2.24 -24.24 17.67
N THR A 292 -1.88 -25.27 16.93
CA THR A 292 -0.85 -26.23 17.35
C THR A 292 0.57 -25.67 17.17
N THR A 293 0.78 -24.80 16.17
CA THR A 293 2.07 -24.14 15.91
C THR A 293 2.34 -22.97 16.85
N SER A 294 1.29 -22.41 17.50
CA SER A 294 1.47 -21.38 18.53
C SER A 294 2.03 -22.05 19.80
N PRO A 295 3.25 -21.67 20.30
CA PRO A 295 3.81 -22.26 21.51
C PRO A 295 2.81 -22.14 22.65
N ALA A 296 2.47 -23.27 23.29
CA ALA A 296 1.63 -23.28 24.48
C ALA A 296 2.22 -22.31 25.52
N ASP A 297 1.37 -21.43 26.03
CA ASP A 297 1.71 -20.47 27.08
C ASP A 297 2.32 -21.26 28.27
N PRO A 298 3.60 -21.02 28.66
CA PRO A 298 4.25 -21.77 29.74
C PRO A 298 3.67 -21.46 31.12
N ALA A 299 2.53 -20.77 31.18
CA ALA A 299 1.88 -20.33 32.41
C ALA A 299 1.05 -21.43 33.15
N THR A 300 1.04 -22.69 32.70
CA THR A 300 0.26 -23.75 33.35
C THR A 300 1.13 -24.92 33.80
N GLU A 301 2.34 -24.66 34.26
CA GLU A 301 3.05 -25.67 35.08
C GLU A 301 2.56 -25.51 36.51
N PRO A 302 1.75 -26.46 37.04
CA PRO A 302 1.32 -26.38 38.43
C PRO A 302 2.55 -26.53 39.30
N ASP A 303 2.78 -25.54 40.15
CA ASP A 303 3.79 -25.51 41.22
C ASP A 303 3.79 -26.84 42.01
N ARG A 304 4.62 -27.79 41.61
CA ARG A 304 4.94 -29.01 42.35
C ARG A 304 6.12 -28.72 43.27
N ARG A 305 5.95 -27.79 44.20
CA ARG A 305 6.80 -27.71 45.39
C ARG A 305 5.92 -27.90 46.63
N ARG A 306 5.85 -29.11 47.08
CA ARG A 306 5.68 -29.48 48.51
C ARG A 306 6.71 -30.54 48.86
#